data_460ee4f4b9505816b7f6feef1414436f
#
_entry.id   460ee4f4b9505816b7f6feef1414436f
#
_cell.length_a   1.000
_cell.length_b   1.000
_cell.length_c   1.000
_cell.angle_alpha   90.00
_cell.angle_beta   90.00
_cell.angle_gamma   90.00
#
_symmetry.space_group_name_H-M   'P 1'
#
loop_
_entity.id
_entity.type
_entity.pdbx_description
1 polymer ?
#
loop_
_entity_poly.entity_id
_entity_poly.type
_entity_poly.pdbx_seq_one_letter_code
_entity_poly.pdbx_strand_id
1 'polypeptide(L)'
;MATTVRKKTSASNSMQDNVFEGISAVFAVDGGFTFTDAGVLNLLNANARLLEFPCSEDSGFSFDTGAPSIEHFKVHGLNADWVSTFTPGDTELNIEIPCHDTEIMQLVFGSAGTDITINLPTDALKDTSVATATATGKGFGAAQKSVELGLLILDDTEKRLFYIKKAKLTAQVTFDGSNKPLCVVLSGSLSDSGDGAFGILNIDTSGN
;
A
#
# COMPACT_ATOMS: atom_id res chain seq x y z
N MET A 1 24.00 14.45 31.39
CA MET A 1 22.89 13.47 31.36
C MET A 1 23.50 12.07 31.27
N ALA A 2 23.20 11.18 32.22
CA ALA A 2 23.73 9.82 32.20
C ALA A 2 22.95 9.04 31.14
N THR A 3 23.66 8.56 30.12
CA THR A 3 23.07 7.67 29.11
C THR A 3 22.81 6.31 29.77
N THR A 4 21.55 6.00 30.02
CA THR A 4 21.15 4.70 30.59
C THR A 4 21.30 3.64 29.50
N VAL A 5 22.35 2.85 29.56
CA VAL A 5 22.52 1.69 28.68
C VAL A 5 21.54 0.61 29.14
N ARG A 6 20.57 0.24 28.30
CA ARG A 6 19.62 -0.83 28.60
C ARG A 6 20.36 -2.17 28.69
N LYS A 7 20.06 -2.95 29.74
CA LYS A 7 20.56 -4.33 29.84
C LYS A 7 20.02 -5.17 28.69
N LYS A 8 20.84 -6.05 28.14
CA LYS A 8 20.54 -6.90 26.97
C LYS A 8 19.18 -7.65 27.08
N THR A 9 18.85 -8.15 28.27
CA THR A 9 17.58 -8.89 28.51
C THR A 9 16.33 -8.01 28.42
N SER A 10 16.38 -6.77 29.00
CA SER A 10 15.23 -5.87 28.93
C SER A 10 15.06 -5.21 27.55
N ALA A 11 16.18 -5.02 26.82
CA ALA A 11 16.11 -4.57 25.43
C ALA A 11 15.50 -5.62 24.50
N SER A 12 15.82 -6.91 24.72
CA SER A 12 15.24 -8.01 23.95
C SER A 12 13.72 -8.08 24.09
N ASN A 13 13.20 -8.04 25.32
CA ASN A 13 11.77 -8.11 25.56
C ASN A 13 11.03 -6.88 24.98
N SER A 14 11.56 -5.66 25.17
CA SER A 14 10.94 -4.47 24.61
C SER A 14 11.02 -4.37 23.08
N MET A 15 11.99 -5.05 22.46
CA MET A 15 12.07 -5.15 21.00
C MET A 15 11.07 -6.17 20.44
N GLN A 16 10.85 -7.30 21.13
CA GLN A 16 9.84 -8.27 20.75
C GLN A 16 8.43 -7.68 20.83
N ASP A 17 8.18 -6.83 21.82
CA ASP A 17 6.89 -6.14 21.96
C ASP A 17 6.67 -5.06 20.89
N ASN A 18 7.66 -4.73 20.07
CA ASN A 18 7.61 -3.68 19.05
C ASN A 18 7.87 -4.20 17.63
N VAL A 19 7.66 -5.47 17.37
CA VAL A 19 7.76 -6.06 16.03
C VAL A 19 6.41 -5.92 15.33
N PHE A 20 6.43 -5.43 14.10
CA PHE A 20 5.26 -5.46 13.20
C PHE A 20 5.30 -6.80 12.45
N GLU A 21 4.37 -7.69 12.73
CA GLU A 21 4.31 -9.04 12.16
C GLU A 21 3.01 -9.24 11.41
N GLY A 22 3.12 -9.73 10.18
CA GLY A 22 1.97 -10.04 9.34
C GLY A 22 1.12 -8.83 8.98
N ILE A 23 0.03 -9.06 8.28
CA ILE A 23 -0.93 -8.04 7.88
C ILE A 23 -2.34 -8.60 8.08
N SER A 24 -3.09 -8.02 8.99
CA SER A 24 -4.50 -8.34 9.22
C SER A 24 -5.41 -7.65 8.22
N ALA A 25 -5.17 -6.35 7.96
CA ALA A 25 -5.99 -5.58 7.04
C ALA A 25 -5.20 -4.42 6.42
N VAL A 26 -5.53 -4.08 5.17
CA VAL A 26 -5.03 -2.90 4.47
C VAL A 26 -6.21 -2.02 4.08
N PHE A 27 -6.20 -0.78 4.54
CA PHE A 27 -7.20 0.20 4.17
C PHE A 27 -6.58 1.26 3.27
N ALA A 28 -7.26 1.57 2.18
CA ALA A 28 -6.89 2.63 1.25
C ALA A 28 -7.80 3.84 1.41
N VAL A 29 -7.20 5.02 1.41
CA VAL A 29 -7.88 6.32 1.48
C VAL A 29 -7.64 7.06 0.17
N ASP A 30 -8.71 7.36 -0.55
CA ASP A 30 -8.65 8.09 -1.81
C ASP A 30 -8.08 9.52 -1.62
N GLY A 31 -7.03 9.85 -2.38
CA GLY A 31 -6.34 11.13 -2.32
C GLY A 31 -5.39 11.32 -1.13
N GLY A 32 -5.33 10.34 -0.22
CA GLY A 32 -4.48 10.42 0.97
C GLY A 32 -5.11 11.11 2.18
N PHE A 33 -4.33 11.25 3.24
CA PHE A 33 -4.76 11.84 4.51
C PHE A 33 -3.61 12.59 5.21
N THR A 34 -3.98 13.36 6.21
CA THR A 34 -3.05 13.98 7.17
C THR A 34 -3.54 13.72 8.59
N PHE A 35 -2.71 14.01 9.58
CA PHE A 35 -3.14 14.07 10.97
C PHE A 35 -3.33 15.53 11.38
N THR A 36 -4.38 15.81 12.16
CA THR A 36 -4.54 17.09 12.82
C THR A 36 -3.56 17.21 14.00
N ASP A 37 -3.40 18.41 14.56
CA ASP A 37 -2.59 18.63 15.76
C ASP A 37 -3.06 17.81 16.96
N ALA A 38 -4.34 17.40 16.97
CA ALA A 38 -4.92 16.51 17.98
C ALA A 38 -4.73 15.02 17.62
N GLY A 39 -3.99 14.67 16.55
CA GLY A 39 -3.77 13.29 16.10
C GLY A 39 -4.96 12.65 15.40
N VAL A 40 -6.00 13.41 15.09
CA VAL A 40 -7.17 12.90 14.35
C VAL A 40 -6.87 12.82 12.86
N LEU A 41 -7.22 11.71 12.24
CA LEU A 41 -7.08 11.50 10.80
C LEU A 41 -7.96 12.51 10.05
N ASN A 42 -7.33 13.26 9.14
CA ASN A 42 -7.98 14.24 8.31
C ASN A 42 -7.82 13.86 6.83
N LEU A 43 -8.94 13.56 6.18
CA LEU A 43 -8.97 13.18 4.77
C LEU A 43 -8.65 14.39 3.89
N LEU A 44 -7.73 14.26 2.94
CA LEU A 44 -7.35 15.33 2.02
C LEU A 44 -8.44 15.59 0.97
N ASN A 45 -9.27 14.61 0.69
CA ASN A 45 -10.41 14.72 -0.20
C ASN A 45 -11.70 14.63 0.60
N ALA A 46 -12.57 15.64 0.52
CA ALA A 46 -13.84 15.67 1.26
C ALA A 46 -14.80 14.51 0.88
N ASN A 47 -14.62 13.92 -0.29
CA ASN A 47 -15.37 12.76 -0.77
C ASN A 47 -14.53 11.47 -0.72
N ALA A 48 -13.44 11.46 0.04
CA ALA A 48 -12.58 10.30 0.16
C ALA A 48 -13.36 9.09 0.66
N ARG A 49 -13.06 7.95 0.05
CA ARG A 49 -13.56 6.65 0.49
C ARG A 49 -12.45 5.93 1.25
N LEU A 50 -12.83 5.25 2.31
CA LEU A 50 -11.99 4.31 3.01
C LEU A 50 -12.43 2.92 2.57
N LEU A 51 -11.58 2.22 1.83
CA LEU A 51 -11.85 0.88 1.34
C LEU A 51 -10.82 -0.09 1.90
N GLU A 52 -11.28 -1.22 2.37
CA GLU A 52 -10.43 -2.35 2.73
C GLU A 52 -9.97 -3.07 1.46
N PHE A 53 -8.66 -3.31 1.34
CA PHE A 53 -8.09 -4.11 0.28
C PHE A 53 -7.83 -5.52 0.81
N PRO A 54 -8.46 -6.55 0.24
CA PRO A 54 -8.02 -7.91 0.50
C PRO A 54 -6.61 -8.09 -0.06
N CYS A 55 -5.68 -8.50 0.78
CA CYS A 55 -4.30 -8.77 0.39
C CYS A 55 -4.03 -10.27 0.37
N SER A 56 -3.12 -10.71 -0.50
CA SER A 56 -2.63 -12.07 -0.49
C SER A 56 -1.74 -12.31 0.74
N GLU A 57 -1.87 -13.45 1.41
CA GLU A 57 -1.06 -13.81 2.58
C GLU A 57 0.44 -13.85 2.26
N ASP A 58 0.80 -14.30 1.04
CA ASP A 58 2.21 -14.56 0.70
C ASP A 58 2.94 -13.34 0.09
N SER A 59 2.25 -12.35 -0.49
CA SER A 59 2.90 -11.27 -1.24
C SER A 59 2.05 -9.99 -1.36
N GLY A 60 1.04 -9.85 -0.51
CA GLY A 60 0.02 -8.81 -0.68
C GLY A 60 0.51 -7.38 -0.54
N PHE A 61 1.60 -7.13 0.19
CA PHE A 61 2.12 -5.79 0.44
C PHE A 61 3.63 -5.80 0.61
N SER A 62 4.32 -4.87 -0.04
CA SER A 62 5.72 -4.58 0.23
C SER A 62 5.99 -3.07 0.21
N PHE A 63 6.85 -2.62 1.11
CA PHE A 63 7.31 -1.26 1.20
C PHE A 63 8.81 -1.23 1.47
N ASP A 64 9.56 -0.50 0.65
CA ASP A 64 11.00 -0.30 0.79
C ASP A 64 11.30 1.19 0.67
N THR A 65 12.16 1.70 1.54
CA THR A 65 12.67 3.09 1.47
C THR A 65 13.85 3.24 0.52
N GLY A 66 14.31 2.14 -0.07
CA GLY A 66 15.49 2.09 -0.91
C GLY A 66 16.80 2.22 -0.15
N ALA A 67 17.86 1.72 -0.74
CA ALA A 67 19.20 1.86 -0.19
C ALA A 67 19.77 3.24 -0.54
N PRO A 68 20.23 4.02 0.45
CA PRO A 68 20.91 5.29 0.16
C PRO A 68 22.25 5.03 -0.51
N SER A 69 22.69 5.93 -1.38
CA SER A 69 24.02 5.92 -1.96
C SER A 69 24.89 7.01 -1.34
N ILE A 70 26.17 6.69 -1.14
CA ILE A 70 27.17 7.64 -0.67
C ILE A 70 28.28 7.70 -1.71
N GLU A 71 28.47 8.87 -2.29
CA GLU A 71 29.58 9.13 -3.20
C GLU A 71 30.69 9.80 -2.44
N HIS A 72 31.91 9.24 -2.56
CA HIS A 72 33.11 9.72 -1.90
C HIS A 72 34.02 10.39 -2.92
N PHE A 73 34.30 11.66 -2.73
CA PHE A 73 35.26 12.38 -3.55
C PHE A 73 36.62 12.47 -2.82
N LYS A 74 37.67 11.93 -3.45
CA LYS A 74 39.04 11.91 -2.91
C LYS A 74 39.95 12.86 -3.68
N VAL A 75 40.80 13.55 -2.96
CA VAL A 75 41.84 14.40 -3.55
C VAL A 75 43.18 13.68 -3.48
N HIS A 76 43.98 13.82 -4.53
CA HIS A 76 45.30 13.20 -4.62
C HIS A 76 46.20 13.62 -3.45
N GLY A 77 46.75 12.62 -2.74
CA GLY A 77 47.64 12.84 -1.59
C GLY A 77 46.94 12.84 -0.23
N LEU A 78 45.62 12.68 -0.17
CA LEU A 78 44.84 12.51 1.05
C LEU A 78 44.29 11.09 1.13
N ASN A 79 44.46 10.45 2.29
CA ASN A 79 43.86 9.11 2.56
C ASN A 79 42.43 9.17 3.03
N ALA A 80 41.90 10.37 3.33
CA ALA A 80 40.53 10.59 3.77
C ALA A 80 39.68 11.18 2.62
N ASP A 81 38.38 10.99 2.70
CA ASP A 81 37.44 11.60 1.79
C ASP A 81 37.44 13.12 1.98
N TRP A 82 37.52 13.86 0.88
CA TRP A 82 37.44 15.32 0.89
C TRP A 82 36.00 15.81 1.04
N VAL A 83 35.10 15.16 0.30
CA VAL A 83 33.64 15.41 0.35
C VAL A 83 32.94 14.06 0.19
N SER A 84 31.86 13.87 0.93
CA SER A 84 30.93 12.76 0.71
C SER A 84 29.54 13.33 0.44
N THR A 85 28.91 12.89 -0.64
CA THR A 85 27.54 13.26 -0.97
C THR A 85 26.62 12.09 -0.66
N PHE A 86 25.59 12.35 0.11
CA PHE A 86 24.56 11.39 0.46
C PHE A 86 23.35 11.60 -0.42
N THR A 87 22.89 10.55 -1.11
CA THR A 87 21.64 10.54 -1.87
C THR A 87 20.70 9.52 -1.23
N PRO A 88 19.51 9.95 -0.74
CA PRO A 88 18.50 9.03 -0.24
C PRO A 88 18.10 8.01 -1.33
N GLY A 89 17.70 6.81 -0.91
CA GLY A 89 17.12 5.83 -1.81
C GLY A 89 15.71 6.22 -2.25
N ASP A 90 15.28 5.66 -3.37
CA ASP A 90 13.91 5.82 -3.85
C ASP A 90 12.98 4.86 -3.09
N THR A 91 11.82 5.36 -2.69
CA THR A 91 10.81 4.54 -2.04
C THR A 91 10.05 3.70 -3.05
N GLU A 92 9.88 2.42 -2.75
CA GLU A 92 9.07 1.50 -3.55
C GLU A 92 7.92 0.93 -2.72
N LEU A 93 6.75 0.91 -3.31
CA LEU A 93 5.53 0.38 -2.72
C LEU A 93 4.86 -0.54 -3.73
N ASN A 94 4.50 -1.74 -3.28
CA ASN A 94 3.77 -2.70 -4.10
C ASN A 94 2.64 -3.35 -3.29
N ILE A 95 1.44 -3.43 -3.90
CA ILE A 95 0.25 -4.02 -3.29
C ILE A 95 -0.39 -4.94 -4.32
N GLU A 96 -0.62 -6.20 -3.95
CA GLU A 96 -1.33 -7.18 -4.77
C GLU A 96 -2.72 -7.44 -4.17
N ILE A 97 -3.77 -7.10 -4.91
CA ILE A 97 -5.16 -7.21 -4.50
C ILE A 97 -5.83 -8.31 -5.33
N PRO A 98 -6.10 -9.49 -4.75
CA PRO A 98 -6.74 -10.61 -5.45
C PRO A 98 -8.26 -10.41 -5.54
N CYS A 99 -8.69 -9.25 -6.01
CA CYS A 99 -10.10 -8.87 -6.08
C CYS A 99 -10.37 -8.00 -7.30
N HIS A 100 -11.57 -8.12 -7.85
CA HIS A 100 -12.07 -7.30 -8.95
C HIS A 100 -13.36 -6.56 -8.59
N ASP A 101 -13.56 -6.27 -7.30
CA ASP A 101 -14.71 -5.50 -6.86
C ASP A 101 -14.78 -4.14 -7.57
N THR A 102 -15.99 -3.71 -7.92
CA THR A 102 -16.23 -2.50 -8.70
C THR A 102 -15.73 -1.24 -7.99
N GLU A 103 -15.85 -1.16 -6.65
CA GLU A 103 -15.41 0.02 -5.89
C GLU A 103 -13.89 0.10 -5.84
N ILE A 104 -13.22 -1.05 -5.63
CA ILE A 104 -11.77 -1.16 -5.68
C ILE A 104 -11.26 -0.77 -7.08
N MET A 105 -11.87 -1.32 -8.14
CA MET A 105 -11.51 -0.99 -9.52
C MET A 105 -11.70 0.49 -9.83
N GLN A 106 -12.78 1.12 -9.36
CA GLN A 106 -13.00 2.56 -9.53
C GLN A 106 -11.94 3.39 -8.80
N LEU A 107 -11.55 2.97 -7.58
CA LEU A 107 -10.54 3.66 -6.80
C LEU A 107 -9.18 3.58 -7.50
N VAL A 108 -8.74 2.38 -7.87
CA VAL A 108 -7.39 2.15 -8.42
C VAL A 108 -7.22 2.62 -9.86
N PHE A 109 -8.29 2.65 -10.66
CA PHE A 109 -8.25 3.20 -12.02
C PHE A 109 -8.65 4.69 -12.12
N GLY A 110 -9.05 5.29 -10.99
CA GLY A 110 -9.40 6.71 -10.92
C GLY A 110 -10.57 7.11 -11.83
N SER A 111 -11.49 6.18 -12.13
CA SER A 111 -12.67 6.44 -12.96
C SER A 111 -13.83 5.53 -12.59
N ALA A 112 -15.05 6.02 -12.77
CA ALA A 112 -16.27 5.23 -12.52
C ALA A 112 -16.45 4.03 -13.45
N GLY A 113 -15.64 3.93 -14.50
CA GLY A 113 -15.81 2.93 -15.57
C GLY A 113 -17.06 3.19 -16.41
N THR A 114 -17.23 2.40 -17.45
CA THR A 114 -18.42 2.42 -18.33
C THR A 114 -19.24 1.17 -18.08
N ASP A 115 -20.56 1.31 -17.90
CA ASP A 115 -21.44 0.15 -17.76
C ASP A 115 -21.42 -0.69 -19.04
N ILE A 116 -21.16 -1.97 -18.89
CA ILE A 116 -21.14 -2.94 -19.97
C ILE A 116 -22.15 -4.04 -19.65
N THR A 117 -22.95 -4.38 -20.66
CA THR A 117 -23.88 -5.51 -20.63
C THR A 117 -23.66 -6.35 -21.89
N ILE A 118 -23.39 -7.64 -21.72
CA ILE A 118 -23.14 -8.58 -22.81
C ILE A 118 -24.09 -9.75 -22.65
N ASN A 119 -24.78 -10.11 -23.72
CA ASN A 119 -25.53 -11.34 -23.79
C ASN A 119 -24.58 -12.48 -24.22
N LEU A 120 -24.45 -13.47 -23.36
CA LEU A 120 -23.62 -14.64 -23.63
C LEU A 120 -24.41 -15.66 -24.47
N PRO A 121 -23.77 -16.32 -25.46
CA PRO A 121 -24.38 -17.44 -26.16
C PRO A 121 -24.64 -18.61 -25.18
N THR A 122 -25.70 -19.33 -25.42
CA THR A 122 -26.19 -20.40 -24.52
C THR A 122 -25.21 -21.54 -24.31
N ASP A 123 -24.31 -21.75 -25.29
CA ASP A 123 -23.25 -22.78 -25.27
C ASP A 123 -21.94 -22.30 -24.58
N ALA A 124 -21.88 -21.03 -24.18
CA ALA A 124 -20.71 -20.47 -23.46
C ALA A 124 -20.65 -20.91 -21.99
N LEU A 125 -21.75 -21.39 -21.42
CA LEU A 125 -21.83 -21.82 -20.03
C LEU A 125 -21.81 -23.34 -19.92
N LYS A 126 -21.26 -23.86 -18.83
CA LYS A 126 -21.28 -25.30 -18.53
C LYS A 126 -22.70 -25.82 -18.26
N ASP A 127 -23.58 -24.98 -17.75
CA ASP A 127 -24.97 -25.32 -17.48
C ASP A 127 -25.79 -25.04 -18.73
N THR A 128 -26.06 -26.09 -19.51
CA THR A 128 -26.86 -26.02 -20.74
C THR A 128 -28.35 -25.83 -20.51
N SER A 129 -28.82 -25.85 -19.28
CA SER A 129 -30.23 -25.56 -18.94
C SER A 129 -30.55 -24.05 -18.96
N VAL A 130 -29.54 -23.20 -19.00
CA VAL A 130 -29.69 -21.75 -19.04
C VAL A 130 -29.92 -21.30 -20.48
N ALA A 131 -31.13 -20.88 -20.81
CA ALA A 131 -31.48 -20.46 -22.17
C ALA A 131 -30.85 -19.15 -22.63
N THR A 132 -30.60 -18.23 -21.67
CA THR A 132 -29.91 -16.94 -21.92
C THR A 132 -29.16 -16.52 -20.67
N ALA A 133 -27.93 -16.02 -20.84
CA ALA A 133 -27.16 -15.44 -19.76
C ALA A 133 -26.70 -14.03 -20.15
N THR A 134 -26.79 -13.13 -19.19
CA THR A 134 -26.33 -11.75 -19.36
C THR A 134 -25.22 -11.46 -18.35
N ALA A 135 -24.08 -11.04 -18.86
CA ALA A 135 -22.98 -10.55 -18.03
C ALA A 135 -23.05 -9.02 -17.97
N THR A 136 -23.03 -8.49 -16.75
CA THR A 136 -23.04 -7.05 -16.49
C THR A 136 -21.84 -6.68 -15.66
N GLY A 137 -21.28 -5.48 -15.88
CA GLY A 137 -20.13 -5.00 -15.13
C GLY A 137 -19.66 -3.63 -15.58
N LYS A 138 -18.46 -3.26 -15.14
CA LYS A 138 -17.81 -2.01 -15.52
C LYS A 138 -16.61 -2.30 -16.42
N GLY A 139 -16.47 -1.55 -17.50
CA GLY A 139 -15.29 -1.53 -18.34
C GLY A 139 -14.39 -0.36 -17.99
N PHE A 140 -13.09 -0.62 -17.93
CA PHE A 140 -12.07 0.39 -17.66
C PHE A 140 -11.15 0.55 -18.86
N GLY A 141 -10.56 1.75 -19.03
CA GLY A 141 -9.62 2.01 -20.11
C GLY A 141 -8.30 1.28 -19.90
N ALA A 142 -7.67 0.82 -20.98
CA ALA A 142 -6.37 0.16 -20.95
C ALA A 142 -5.20 1.11 -20.61
N ALA A 143 -5.40 2.43 -20.70
CA ALA A 143 -4.38 3.40 -20.36
C ALA A 143 -4.17 3.44 -18.84
N GLN A 144 -2.97 3.11 -18.42
CA GLN A 144 -2.56 3.22 -17.02
C GLN A 144 -2.65 4.68 -16.57
N LYS A 145 -3.27 4.88 -15.41
CA LYS A 145 -3.34 6.18 -14.74
C LYS A 145 -2.70 6.06 -13.39
N SER A 146 -2.05 7.13 -12.95
CA SER A 146 -1.60 7.22 -11.56
C SER A 146 -2.76 7.66 -10.69
N VAL A 147 -2.89 7.02 -9.55
CA VAL A 147 -3.81 7.39 -8.47
C VAL A 147 -3.01 7.75 -7.23
N GLU A 148 -3.57 8.61 -6.40
CA GLU A 148 -2.98 8.97 -5.11
C GLU A 148 -3.81 8.35 -4.01
N LEU A 149 -3.17 7.52 -3.18
CA LEU A 149 -3.80 6.81 -2.08
C LEU A 149 -3.02 7.03 -0.78
N GLY A 150 -3.73 7.18 0.31
CA GLY A 150 -3.20 6.94 1.64
C GLY A 150 -3.44 5.50 2.05
N LEU A 151 -2.58 4.93 2.88
CA LEU A 151 -2.68 3.54 3.32
C LEU A 151 -2.58 3.44 4.83
N LEU A 152 -3.42 2.59 5.38
CA LEU A 152 -3.43 2.20 6.79
C LEU A 152 -3.37 0.67 6.84
N ILE A 153 -2.31 0.12 7.40
CA ILE A 153 -2.05 -1.32 7.44
C ILE A 153 -2.01 -1.75 8.90
N LEU A 154 -2.89 -2.68 9.25
CA LEU A 154 -2.92 -3.30 10.57
C LEU A 154 -2.05 -4.55 10.60
N ASP A 155 -1.33 -4.74 11.70
CA ASP A 155 -0.61 -5.98 11.95
C ASP A 155 -1.57 -7.11 12.39
N ASP A 156 -1.11 -8.36 12.34
CA ASP A 156 -1.92 -9.54 12.72
C ASP A 156 -2.39 -9.50 14.17
N THR A 157 -1.70 -8.77 15.03
CA THR A 157 -2.07 -8.61 16.44
C THR A 157 -3.06 -7.49 16.70
N GLU A 158 -3.36 -6.67 15.69
CA GLU A 158 -4.18 -5.44 15.77
C GLU A 158 -3.70 -4.43 16.83
N LYS A 159 -2.42 -4.52 17.21
CA LYS A 159 -1.80 -3.62 18.19
C LYS A 159 -1.00 -2.51 17.54
N ARG A 160 -0.74 -2.62 16.23
CA ARG A 160 0.06 -1.65 15.50
C ARG A 160 -0.57 -1.32 14.18
N LEU A 161 -0.37 -0.07 13.80
CA LEU A 161 -0.81 0.50 12.54
C LEU A 161 0.41 1.07 11.82
N PHE A 162 0.74 0.52 10.66
CA PHE A 162 1.65 1.17 9.73
C PHE A 162 0.84 2.08 8.81
N TYR A 163 1.27 3.32 8.65
CA TYR A 163 0.57 4.26 7.79
C TYR A 163 1.49 4.87 6.73
N ILE A 164 0.90 5.17 5.58
CA ILE A 164 1.47 5.99 4.52
C ILE A 164 0.46 7.09 4.22
N LYS A 165 0.83 8.36 4.44
CA LYS A 165 -0.11 9.48 4.26
C LYS A 165 -0.56 9.65 2.82
N LYS A 166 0.38 9.51 1.88
CA LYS A 166 0.12 9.69 0.47
C LYS A 166 1.15 8.97 -0.39
N ALA A 167 0.69 8.08 -1.24
CA ALA A 167 1.49 7.40 -2.25
C ALA A 167 0.90 7.65 -3.63
N LYS A 168 1.76 7.74 -4.63
CA LYS A 168 1.38 7.82 -6.04
C LYS A 168 1.62 6.46 -6.67
N LEU A 169 0.53 5.81 -7.07
CA LEU A 169 0.52 4.44 -7.53
C LEU A 169 -0.02 4.34 -8.95
N THR A 170 0.43 3.34 -9.68
CA THR A 170 -0.12 2.93 -10.98
C THR A 170 -0.74 1.54 -10.84
N ALA A 171 -1.92 1.35 -11.40
CA ALA A 171 -2.63 0.09 -11.36
C ALA A 171 -2.35 -0.75 -12.60
N GLN A 172 -2.13 -2.05 -12.39
CA GLN A 172 -2.03 -3.07 -13.44
C GLN A 172 -2.93 -4.24 -13.09
N VAL A 173 -3.67 -4.76 -14.06
CA VAL A 173 -4.43 -6.00 -13.89
C VAL A 173 -3.59 -7.15 -14.44
N THR A 174 -3.44 -8.20 -13.63
CA THR A 174 -2.72 -9.41 -14.00
C THR A 174 -3.65 -10.63 -13.90
N PHE A 175 -3.67 -11.44 -14.94
CA PHE A 175 -4.39 -12.70 -14.99
C PHE A 175 -3.65 -13.67 -15.92
N ASP A 176 -3.14 -14.76 -15.39
CA ASP A 176 -2.35 -15.74 -16.16
C ASP A 176 -3.14 -17.01 -16.54
N GLY A 177 -4.40 -17.09 -16.12
CA GLY A 177 -5.27 -18.24 -16.40
C GLY A 177 -4.90 -19.52 -15.63
N SER A 178 -3.94 -19.46 -14.73
CA SER A 178 -3.57 -20.57 -13.83
C SER A 178 -4.53 -20.65 -12.62
N ASN A 179 -4.16 -21.36 -11.57
CA ASN A 179 -4.94 -21.43 -10.33
C ASN A 179 -4.92 -20.14 -9.50
N LYS A 180 -4.27 -19.09 -10.01
CA LYS A 180 -4.25 -17.79 -9.33
C LYS A 180 -5.48 -16.95 -9.70
N PRO A 181 -6.05 -16.21 -8.77
CA PRO A 181 -7.12 -15.26 -9.07
C PRO A 181 -6.60 -14.13 -9.97
N LEU A 182 -7.53 -13.44 -10.62
CA LEU A 182 -7.23 -12.14 -11.22
C LEU A 182 -6.81 -11.19 -10.11
N CYS A 183 -5.67 -10.53 -10.27
CA CYS A 183 -5.13 -9.59 -9.30
C CYS A 183 -5.01 -8.18 -9.88
N VAL A 184 -5.26 -7.19 -9.06
CA VAL A 184 -4.88 -5.80 -9.31
C VAL A 184 -3.58 -5.54 -8.57
N VAL A 185 -2.53 -5.19 -9.29
CA VAL A 185 -1.22 -4.85 -8.73
C VAL A 185 -1.08 -3.33 -8.76
N LEU A 186 -0.84 -2.74 -7.61
CA LEU A 186 -0.52 -1.33 -7.45
C LEU A 186 0.97 -1.19 -7.20
N SER A 187 1.65 -0.38 -7.99
CA SER A 187 3.08 -0.13 -7.84
C SER A 187 3.37 1.37 -7.90
N GLY A 188 4.28 1.84 -7.08
CA GLY A 188 4.66 3.24 -7.08
C GLY A 188 5.53 3.64 -5.91
N SER A 189 5.46 4.91 -5.52
CA SER A 189 6.31 5.50 -4.50
C SER A 189 5.55 6.48 -3.64
N LEU A 190 6.16 6.91 -2.54
CA LEU A 190 5.63 8.01 -1.74
C LEU A 190 5.55 9.28 -2.58
N SER A 191 4.44 10.01 -2.49
CA SER A 191 4.31 11.34 -3.08
C SER A 191 4.52 12.47 -2.08
N ASP A 192 4.60 12.14 -0.78
CA ASP A 192 4.99 13.04 0.30
C ASP A 192 6.36 12.59 0.82
N SER A 193 7.33 13.51 0.82
CA SER A 193 8.68 13.29 1.36
C SER A 193 8.93 14.05 2.67
N GLY A 194 7.89 14.69 3.21
CA GLY A 194 7.98 15.45 4.46
C GLY A 194 8.04 14.55 5.70
N ASP A 195 8.35 15.16 6.84
CA ASP A 195 8.36 14.47 8.12
C ASP A 195 7.02 13.80 8.41
N GLY A 196 7.08 12.52 8.77
CA GLY A 196 5.89 11.72 9.03
C GLY A 196 5.08 11.35 7.79
N ALA A 197 5.69 11.30 6.59
CA ALA A 197 5.07 10.77 5.38
C ALA A 197 4.60 9.32 5.56
N PHE A 198 5.31 8.54 6.35
CA PHE A 198 4.95 7.20 6.80
C PHE A 198 5.40 6.97 8.25
N GLY A 199 4.87 5.93 8.89
CA GLY A 199 5.27 5.59 10.24
C GLY A 199 4.48 4.44 10.83
N ILE A 200 4.84 4.07 12.06
CA ILE A 200 4.18 3.02 12.83
C ILE A 200 3.61 3.63 14.11
N LEU A 201 2.34 3.37 14.35
CA LEU A 201 1.62 3.79 15.55
C LEU A 201 1.28 2.55 16.39
N ASN A 202 1.31 2.69 17.70
CA ASN A 202 0.75 1.69 18.62
C ASN A 202 -0.73 1.99 18.85
N ILE A 203 -1.56 0.96 18.75
CA ILE A 203 -2.98 1.05 19.02
C ILE A 203 -3.17 0.76 20.51
N ASP A 204 -3.71 1.74 21.26
CA ASP A 204 -4.09 1.57 22.64
C ASP A 204 -5.60 1.33 22.72
N THR A 205 -5.96 0.11 23.10
CA THR A 205 -7.36 -0.31 23.27
C THR A 205 -7.84 -0.18 24.73
N SER A 206 -7.01 0.32 25.63
CA SER A 206 -7.33 0.42 27.08
C SER A 206 -8.17 1.65 27.45
N GLY A 207 -8.58 2.46 26.49
CA GLY A 207 -9.35 3.68 26.70
C GLY A 207 -10.84 3.51 26.47
N ASN A 208 -11.53 2.91 27.44
CA ASN A 208 -12.96 3.15 27.70
C ASN A 208 -13.24 2.98 29.18
#